data_ce11a19de6bbd1b9c5651595495e411d
#
_entry.id   ce11a19de6bbd1b9c5651595495e411d
#
_cell.length_a   1.000
_cell.length_b   1.000
_cell.length_c   1.000
_cell.angle_alpha   90.00
_cell.angle_beta   90.00
_cell.angle_gamma   90.00
#
_symmetry.space_group_name_H-M   'P 1'
#
loop_
_entity.id
_entity.type
_entity.pdbx_description
1 polymer ?
#
loop_
_entity_poly.entity_id
_entity_poly.type
_entity_poly.pdbx_seq_one_letter_code
_entity_poly.pdbx_strand_id
1 'polypeptide(L)'
;MDAIVAQLNIDMIGRNRDDKASESNTVYLVGSDRISTELHEVNRAANAGLPKPLSLDYEFNDPADLEQIHFRSDHYSYAAKGVPIIFFTTGLHPDYHANTYEVSKIEFDKLARITQLVYETGVRVANLDHAPVRDNKGPRAGRHTE
;
A
#
# COMPACT_ATOMS: atom_id res chain seq x y z
N MET A 1 20.09 1.37 10.51
CA MET A 1 18.98 0.99 9.59
C MET A 1 19.12 -0.43 9.06
N ASP A 2 20.26 -1.07 9.22
CA ASP A 2 20.55 -2.41 8.66
C ASP A 2 19.68 -3.53 9.25
N ALA A 3 19.08 -3.31 10.43
CA ALA A 3 18.17 -4.25 11.08
C ALA A 3 16.71 -4.15 10.60
N ILE A 4 16.35 -3.15 9.77
CA ILE A 4 15.00 -2.99 9.25
C ILE A 4 14.97 -3.61 7.85
N VAL A 5 14.23 -4.69 7.71
CA VAL A 5 14.16 -5.46 6.45
C VAL A 5 13.06 -4.95 5.51
N ALA A 6 11.96 -4.45 6.05
CA ALA A 6 10.85 -3.85 5.31
C ALA A 6 10.04 -2.92 6.23
N GLN A 7 9.27 -2.00 5.63
CA GLN A 7 8.31 -1.16 6.36
C GLN A 7 6.96 -1.20 5.62
N LEU A 8 5.92 -1.51 6.35
CA LEU A 8 4.54 -1.54 5.87
C LEU A 8 3.79 -0.36 6.48
N ASN A 9 3.44 0.62 5.67
CA ASN A 9 2.76 1.83 6.08
C ASN A 9 1.27 1.73 5.80
N ILE A 10 0.46 2.12 6.76
CA ILE A 10 -0.99 2.20 6.63
C ILE A 10 -1.41 3.63 6.91
N ASP A 11 -1.96 4.29 5.90
CA ASP A 11 -2.49 5.63 6.05
C ASP A 11 -3.70 5.81 5.14
N MET A 12 -4.82 6.25 5.72
CA MET A 12 -6.09 6.47 5.04
C MET A 12 -6.65 5.22 4.35
N ILE A 13 -6.93 4.16 5.11
CA ILE A 13 -7.51 2.91 4.56
C ILE A 13 -9.00 2.72 4.88
N GLY A 14 -9.64 3.70 5.50
CA GLY A 14 -11.01 3.60 6.00
C GLY A 14 -12.09 4.17 5.08
N ARG A 15 -11.75 4.72 3.91
CA ARG A 15 -12.71 5.35 2.99
C ARG A 15 -12.48 4.87 1.56
N ASN A 16 -13.44 5.16 0.68
CA ASN A 16 -13.26 4.99 -0.76
C ASN A 16 -12.72 6.29 -1.36
N ARG A 17 -11.89 6.18 -2.39
CA ARG A 17 -11.46 7.34 -3.18
C ARG A 17 -12.69 8.09 -3.71
N ASP A 18 -12.73 9.41 -3.48
CA ASP A 18 -13.85 10.29 -3.86
C ASP A 18 -15.22 9.80 -3.37
N ASP A 19 -15.25 8.98 -2.31
CA ASP A 19 -16.46 8.28 -1.79
C ASP A 19 -17.20 7.42 -2.84
N LYS A 20 -16.51 6.99 -3.89
CA LYS A 20 -17.10 6.17 -4.94
C LYS A 20 -17.29 4.72 -4.51
N ALA A 21 -18.50 4.20 -4.62
CA ALA A 21 -18.83 2.81 -4.32
C ALA A 21 -18.03 1.80 -5.18
N SER A 22 -17.65 2.18 -6.41
CA SER A 22 -16.78 1.37 -7.28
C SER A 22 -15.39 1.09 -6.69
N GLU A 23 -14.94 1.94 -5.76
CA GLU A 23 -13.65 1.81 -5.07
C GLU A 23 -13.69 0.90 -3.83
N SER A 24 -14.84 0.33 -3.50
CA SER A 24 -15.04 -0.47 -2.26
C SER A 24 -14.12 -1.70 -2.16
N ASN A 25 -13.57 -2.17 -3.28
CA ASN A 25 -12.64 -3.31 -3.32
C ASN A 25 -11.18 -2.89 -3.62
N THR A 26 -10.91 -1.61 -3.86
CA THR A 26 -9.60 -1.13 -4.32
C THR A 26 -8.72 -0.70 -3.15
N VAL A 27 -7.46 -1.10 -3.18
CA VAL A 27 -6.37 -0.56 -2.35
C VAL A 27 -5.23 -0.11 -3.27
N TYR A 28 -4.74 1.10 -3.04
CA TYR A 28 -3.57 1.63 -3.74
C TYR A 28 -2.30 1.26 -3.01
N LEU A 29 -1.33 0.74 -3.76
CA LEU A 29 -0.03 0.32 -3.25
C LEU A 29 1.04 1.24 -3.81
N VAL A 30 1.73 1.95 -2.93
CA VAL A 30 2.75 2.92 -3.32
C VAL A 30 4.12 2.46 -2.84
N GLY A 31 5.10 2.51 -3.72
CA GLY A 31 6.49 2.19 -3.43
C GLY A 31 6.82 0.70 -3.36
N SER A 32 5.84 -0.20 -3.51
CA SER A 32 5.99 -1.65 -3.27
C SER A 32 7.09 -2.31 -4.11
N ASP A 33 7.33 -1.84 -5.33
CA ASP A 33 8.31 -2.39 -6.28
C ASP A 33 9.49 -1.45 -6.56
N ARG A 34 9.56 -0.30 -5.88
CA ARG A 34 10.63 0.69 -6.15
C ARG A 34 11.99 0.23 -5.67
N ILE A 35 12.06 -0.46 -4.54
CA ILE A 35 13.30 -0.91 -3.91
C ILE A 35 13.43 -2.42 -3.98
N SER A 36 12.34 -3.17 -3.82
CA SER A 36 12.34 -4.62 -3.78
C SER A 36 11.19 -5.21 -4.63
N THR A 37 11.54 -5.83 -5.73
CA THR A 37 10.55 -6.62 -6.51
C THR A 37 10.03 -7.79 -5.68
N GLU A 38 10.87 -8.40 -4.85
CA GLU A 38 10.47 -9.53 -4.01
C GLU A 38 9.38 -9.14 -2.99
N LEU A 39 9.52 -7.99 -2.31
CA LEU A 39 8.49 -7.49 -1.39
C LEU A 39 7.16 -7.27 -2.10
N HIS A 40 7.20 -6.73 -3.31
CA HIS A 40 6.01 -6.57 -4.15
C HIS A 40 5.32 -7.89 -4.44
N GLU A 41 6.08 -8.93 -4.87
CA GLU A 41 5.52 -10.26 -5.16
C GLU A 41 5.00 -10.96 -3.90
N VAL A 42 5.66 -10.78 -2.75
CA VAL A 42 5.16 -11.28 -1.46
C VAL A 42 3.79 -10.68 -1.13
N ASN A 43 3.60 -9.38 -1.35
CA ASN A 43 2.31 -8.72 -1.13
C ASN A 43 1.24 -9.22 -2.11
N ARG A 44 1.57 -9.37 -3.39
CA ARG A 44 0.65 -9.95 -4.39
C ARG A 44 0.20 -11.36 -3.99
N ALA A 45 1.14 -12.20 -3.58
CA ALA A 45 0.85 -13.56 -3.12
C ALA A 45 0.02 -13.56 -1.83
N ALA A 46 0.24 -12.60 -0.92
CA ALA A 46 -0.60 -12.43 0.27
C ALA A 46 -2.04 -12.09 -0.12
N ASN A 47 -2.23 -11.13 -1.03
CA ASN A 47 -3.56 -10.76 -1.52
C ASN A 47 -4.28 -11.93 -2.20
N ALA A 48 -3.59 -12.65 -3.07
CA ALA A 48 -4.19 -13.82 -3.76
C ALA A 48 -4.62 -14.92 -2.80
N GLY A 49 -4.00 -15.01 -1.63
CA GLY A 49 -4.35 -15.98 -0.58
C GLY A 49 -5.53 -15.58 0.31
N LEU A 50 -6.02 -14.35 0.20
CA LEU A 50 -7.17 -13.90 1.00
C LEU A 50 -8.47 -14.57 0.56
N PRO A 51 -9.42 -14.85 1.46
CA PRO A 51 -10.74 -15.36 1.11
C PRO A 51 -11.51 -14.46 0.12
N LYS A 52 -11.24 -13.17 0.18
CA LYS A 52 -11.81 -12.14 -0.70
C LYS A 52 -10.69 -11.17 -1.11
N PRO A 53 -9.92 -11.47 -2.15
CA PRO A 53 -8.83 -10.61 -2.60
C PRO A 53 -9.29 -9.19 -2.93
N LEU A 54 -8.42 -8.23 -2.67
CA LEU A 54 -8.60 -6.84 -3.03
C LEU A 54 -8.13 -6.61 -4.48
N SER A 55 -8.65 -5.57 -5.12
CA SER A 55 -8.11 -5.02 -6.35
C SER A 55 -6.90 -4.17 -6.00
N LEU A 56 -5.71 -4.61 -6.39
CA LEU A 56 -4.47 -3.88 -6.16
C LEU A 56 -4.28 -2.85 -7.28
N ASP A 57 -4.19 -1.57 -6.91
CA ASP A 57 -3.99 -0.48 -7.85
C ASP A 57 -2.65 0.22 -7.57
N TYR A 58 -1.88 0.49 -8.62
CA TYR A 58 -0.55 1.08 -8.54
C TYR A 58 -0.48 2.48 -9.18
N GLU A 59 -1.63 3.12 -9.42
CA GLU A 59 -1.69 4.45 -10.05
C GLU A 59 -0.81 5.47 -9.32
N PHE A 60 -0.88 5.51 -7.98
CA PHE A 60 -0.09 6.44 -7.17
C PHE A 60 1.38 6.06 -7.00
N ASN A 61 1.77 4.90 -7.51
CA ASN A 61 3.17 4.49 -7.57
C ASN A 61 3.90 5.01 -8.81
N ASP A 62 3.17 5.52 -9.79
CA ASP A 62 3.73 6.12 -11.02
C ASP A 62 4.56 7.35 -10.65
N PRO A 63 5.82 7.49 -11.14
CA PRO A 63 6.61 8.71 -10.97
C PRO A 63 5.96 9.97 -11.54
N ALA A 64 5.02 9.82 -12.48
CA ALA A 64 4.24 10.90 -13.07
C ALA A 64 2.97 11.24 -12.26
N ASP A 65 2.75 10.61 -11.11
CA ASP A 65 1.64 10.94 -10.22
C ASP A 65 1.69 12.42 -9.81
N LEU A 66 0.67 13.18 -10.21
CA LEU A 66 0.58 14.63 -9.95
C LEU A 66 0.38 14.93 -8.46
N GLU A 67 -0.23 14.02 -7.71
CA GLU A 67 -0.43 14.13 -6.27
C GLU A 67 0.84 13.81 -5.48
N GLN A 68 1.83 13.17 -6.12
CA GLN A 68 3.10 12.76 -5.53
C GLN A 68 2.92 11.99 -4.21
N ILE A 69 1.95 11.10 -4.16
CA ILE A 69 1.56 10.35 -2.96
C ILE A 69 2.75 9.59 -2.35
N HIS A 70 3.71 9.16 -3.19
CA HIS A 70 4.92 8.49 -2.72
C HIS A 70 5.73 9.31 -1.67
N PHE A 71 5.58 10.62 -1.62
CA PHE A 71 6.34 11.49 -0.71
C PHE A 71 5.52 11.98 0.50
N ARG A 72 4.26 11.56 0.64
CA ARG A 72 3.29 12.24 1.51
C ARG A 72 2.95 11.54 2.82
N SER A 73 3.65 10.43 3.16
CA SER A 73 3.41 9.72 4.43
C SER A 73 4.72 9.20 5.03
N ASP A 74 4.65 8.57 6.19
CA ASP A 74 5.81 8.17 7.02
C ASP A 74 6.75 7.16 6.35
N HIS A 75 6.24 6.37 5.38
CA HIS A 75 7.04 5.41 4.61
C HIS A 75 8.22 6.05 3.89
N TYR A 76 8.08 7.31 3.49
CA TYR A 76 9.13 7.98 2.72
C TYR A 76 10.45 8.12 3.50
N SER A 77 10.38 8.33 4.80
CA SER A 77 11.55 8.40 5.67
C SER A 77 12.40 7.12 5.63
N TYR A 78 11.75 5.96 5.42
CA TYR A 78 12.40 4.66 5.27
C TYR A 78 12.87 4.43 3.83
N ALA A 79 12.00 4.72 2.86
CA ALA A 79 12.32 4.59 1.44
C ALA A 79 13.57 5.42 1.05
N ALA A 80 13.66 6.65 1.54
CA ALA A 80 14.82 7.53 1.33
C ALA A 80 16.14 6.97 1.90
N LYS A 81 16.05 5.98 2.80
CA LYS A 81 17.20 5.24 3.36
C LYS A 81 17.41 3.87 2.70
N GLY A 82 16.69 3.60 1.60
CA GLY A 82 16.82 2.35 0.87
C GLY A 82 16.16 1.15 1.56
N VAL A 83 15.26 1.36 2.53
CA VAL A 83 14.46 0.29 3.12
C VAL A 83 13.29 -0.03 2.18
N PRO A 84 13.08 -1.31 1.82
CA PRO A 84 11.89 -1.72 1.08
C PRO A 84 10.61 -1.31 1.82
N ILE A 85 9.66 -0.69 1.13
CA ILE A 85 8.41 -0.21 1.73
C ILE A 85 7.20 -0.65 0.92
N ILE A 86 6.04 -0.73 1.57
CA ILE A 86 4.73 -0.67 0.93
C ILE A 86 3.88 0.34 1.69
N PHE A 87 3.36 1.31 0.99
CA PHE A 87 2.36 2.22 1.53
C PHE A 87 0.98 1.82 1.01
N PHE A 88 0.11 1.41 1.92
CA PHE A 88 -1.28 1.04 1.68
C PHE A 88 -2.18 2.24 1.94
N THR A 89 -2.93 2.65 0.94
CA THR A 89 -3.88 3.76 1.04
C THR A 89 -5.12 3.49 0.19
N THR A 90 -6.19 4.23 0.42
CA THR A 90 -7.40 4.17 -0.41
C THR A 90 -7.66 5.47 -1.17
N GLY A 91 -6.64 6.33 -1.23
CA GLY A 91 -6.71 7.60 -1.95
C GLY A 91 -7.40 8.71 -1.15
N LEU A 92 -7.54 9.85 -1.79
CA LEU A 92 -8.17 11.03 -1.20
C LEU A 92 -9.70 10.94 -1.27
N HIS A 93 -10.36 11.60 -0.34
CA HIS A 93 -11.82 11.71 -0.26
C HIS A 93 -12.22 13.12 0.18
N PRO A 94 -13.50 13.54 0.02
CA PRO A 94 -13.93 14.94 0.27
C PRO A 94 -13.67 15.45 1.70
N ASP A 95 -13.64 14.55 2.70
CA ASP A 95 -13.39 14.94 4.09
C ASP A 95 -11.90 14.95 4.48
N TYR A 96 -10.99 14.79 3.50
CA TYR A 96 -9.54 14.80 3.77
C TYR A 96 -9.12 16.11 4.42
N HIS A 97 -8.53 16.00 5.64
CA HIS A 97 -8.18 17.15 6.49
C HIS A 97 -9.34 18.08 6.83
N ALA A 98 -10.59 17.61 6.77
CA ALA A 98 -11.78 18.38 7.11
C ALA A 98 -12.35 17.96 8.48
N ASN A 99 -13.07 18.87 9.11
CA ASN A 99 -13.76 18.62 10.38
C ASN A 99 -15.04 17.76 10.22
N THR A 100 -15.37 17.42 8.98
CA THR A 100 -16.50 16.55 8.61
C THR A 100 -16.10 15.08 8.55
N TYR A 101 -14.86 14.73 8.90
CA TYR A 101 -14.38 13.35 8.96
C TYR A 101 -14.97 12.65 10.20
N GLU A 102 -15.96 11.80 9.99
CA GLU A 102 -16.72 11.12 11.04
C GLU A 102 -16.58 9.60 10.99
N VAL A 103 -16.64 8.97 12.16
CA VAL A 103 -16.58 7.49 12.29
C VAL A 103 -17.67 6.79 11.49
N SER A 104 -18.86 7.39 11.39
CA SER A 104 -19.99 6.87 10.63
C SER A 104 -19.71 6.69 9.13
N LYS A 105 -18.70 7.37 8.60
CA LYS A 105 -18.29 7.32 7.20
C LYS A 105 -17.21 6.27 6.91
N ILE A 106 -16.74 5.56 7.93
CA ILE A 106 -15.70 4.55 7.76
C ILE A 106 -16.30 3.27 7.17
N GLU A 107 -15.70 2.79 6.10
CA GLU A 107 -15.97 1.51 5.44
C GLU A 107 -15.26 0.37 6.19
N PHE A 108 -15.84 -0.05 7.33
CA PHE A 108 -15.20 -1.00 8.24
C PHE A 108 -14.83 -2.34 7.59
N ASP A 109 -15.65 -2.85 6.69
CA ASP A 109 -15.35 -4.07 5.92
C ASP A 109 -14.09 -3.92 5.09
N LYS A 110 -13.96 -2.80 4.38
CA LYS A 110 -12.79 -2.48 3.57
C LYS A 110 -11.55 -2.33 4.46
N LEU A 111 -11.68 -1.56 5.54
CA LEU A 111 -10.61 -1.35 6.51
C LEU A 111 -10.09 -2.68 7.08
N ALA A 112 -10.99 -3.58 7.49
CA ALA A 112 -10.63 -4.90 8.01
C ALA A 112 -9.90 -5.75 6.96
N ARG A 113 -10.35 -5.74 5.70
CA ARG A 113 -9.73 -6.52 4.62
C ARG A 113 -8.34 -6.01 4.25
N ILE A 114 -8.16 -4.68 4.22
CA ILE A 114 -6.83 -4.10 3.98
C ILE A 114 -5.90 -4.41 5.16
N THR A 115 -6.40 -4.30 6.39
CA THR A 115 -5.63 -4.69 7.59
C THR A 115 -5.19 -6.16 7.51
N GLN A 116 -6.08 -7.06 7.06
CA GLN A 116 -5.74 -8.47 6.87
C GLN A 116 -4.65 -8.64 5.80
N LEU A 117 -4.73 -7.93 4.66
CA LEU A 117 -3.68 -7.95 3.64
C LEU A 117 -2.33 -7.52 4.21
N VAL A 118 -2.30 -6.43 4.98
CA VAL A 118 -1.06 -5.94 5.60
C VAL A 118 -0.49 -6.97 6.58
N TYR A 119 -1.36 -7.56 7.41
CA TYR A 119 -0.96 -8.62 8.34
C TYR A 119 -0.37 -9.83 7.62
N GLU A 120 -1.05 -10.36 6.59
CA GLU A 120 -0.57 -11.50 5.81
C GLU A 120 0.75 -11.20 5.08
N THR A 121 0.90 -9.99 4.56
CA THR A 121 2.16 -9.53 3.98
C THR A 121 3.28 -9.54 5.02
N GLY A 122 3.02 -8.97 6.21
CA GLY A 122 3.97 -8.93 7.31
C GLY A 122 4.39 -10.31 7.79
N VAL A 123 3.42 -11.24 7.95
CA VAL A 123 3.70 -12.63 8.33
C VAL A 123 4.58 -13.33 7.29
N ARG A 124 4.30 -13.15 6.01
CA ARG A 124 5.12 -13.74 4.92
C ARG A 124 6.53 -13.18 4.92
N VAL A 125 6.68 -11.86 5.06
CA VAL A 125 8.01 -11.22 5.14
C VAL A 125 8.79 -11.73 6.37
N ALA A 126 8.12 -11.84 7.52
CA ALA A 126 8.76 -12.31 8.75
C ALA A 126 9.21 -13.79 8.69
N ASN A 127 8.60 -14.57 7.82
CA ASN A 127 8.93 -16.01 7.62
C ASN A 127 9.85 -16.25 6.42
N LEU A 128 10.34 -15.23 5.74
CA LEU A 128 11.42 -15.39 4.77
C LEU A 128 12.70 -15.82 5.49
N ASP A 129 13.52 -16.60 4.83
CA ASP A 129 14.84 -17.05 5.34
C ASP A 129 15.93 -15.97 5.13
N HIS A 130 15.58 -14.89 4.46
CA HIS A 130 16.44 -13.74 4.17
C HIS A 130 15.63 -12.43 4.15
N ALA A 131 16.29 -11.30 4.23
CA ALA A 131 15.66 -10.00 4.03
C ALA A 131 15.26 -9.81 2.56
N PRO A 132 14.11 -9.18 2.25
CA PRO A 132 13.70 -8.90 0.88
C PRO A 132 14.83 -8.26 0.07
N VAL A 133 15.12 -8.82 -1.11
CA VAL A 133 16.21 -8.38 -1.96
C VAL A 133 15.98 -6.96 -2.44
N ARG A 134 16.97 -6.10 -2.23
CA ARG A 134 16.95 -4.68 -2.69
C ARG A 134 17.53 -4.61 -4.09
N ASP A 135 16.70 -4.89 -5.11
CA ASP A 135 17.11 -4.89 -6.50
C ASP A 135 16.99 -3.51 -7.19
N ASN A 136 16.29 -2.56 -6.56
CA ASN A 136 16.16 -1.16 -6.99
C ASN A 136 15.79 -0.98 -8.47
N LYS A 137 14.92 -1.83 -9.01
CA LYS A 137 14.49 -1.75 -10.40
C LYS A 137 13.58 -0.56 -10.69
N GLY A 138 13.09 0.08 -9.62
CA GLY A 138 12.14 1.18 -9.71
C GLY A 138 10.71 0.71 -10.00
N PRO A 139 9.75 1.64 -10.02
CA PRO A 139 8.35 1.32 -10.27
C PRO A 139 8.17 0.81 -11.69
N ARG A 140 7.28 -0.17 -11.86
CA ARG A 140 6.85 -0.64 -13.17
C ARG A 140 6.14 0.49 -13.90
N ALA A 141 6.39 0.64 -15.20
CA ALA A 141 5.77 1.66 -16.01
C ALA A 141 4.28 1.32 -16.23
N GLY A 142 3.43 2.33 -16.10
CA GLY A 142 2.00 2.25 -16.40
C GLY A 142 1.10 1.90 -15.21
N ARG A 143 -0.19 2.11 -15.41
CA ARG A 143 -1.24 1.72 -14.47
C ARG A 143 -1.49 0.22 -14.60
N HIS A 144 -1.24 -0.52 -13.56
CA HIS A 144 -1.59 -1.93 -13.49
C HIS A 144 -2.58 -2.12 -12.36
N THR A 145 -3.83 -2.40 -12.72
CA THR A 145 -4.83 -2.98 -11.83
C THR A 145 -4.68 -4.50 -11.93
N GLU A 146 -4.46 -5.16 -10.80
CA GLU A 146 -4.42 -6.62 -10.70
C GLU A 146 -5.51 -7.14 -9.78
#